data_db6e132161e277f880ffeef84f32f6de
#
_entry.id   db6e132161e277f880ffeef84f32f6de
#
_cell.length_a   1.000
_cell.length_b   1.000
_cell.length_c   1.000
_cell.angle_alpha   90.00
_cell.angle_beta   90.00
_cell.angle_gamma   90.00
#
_symmetry.space_group_name_H-M   'P 1'
#
loop_
_entity.id
_entity.type
_entity.pdbx_description
1 polymer ?
#
loop_
_entity_poly.entity_id
_entity_poly.type
_entity_poly.pdbx_seq_one_letter_code
_entity_poly.pdbx_strand_id
1 'polypeptide(L)'
;PPTTPADLIELCIKDWKPGSATRKRRTNSLCQFLEYCVTRENAPVSWLPPKDRKIHIGRKAANTKSQKKHPITDQEILNLIEDLQTTGTGSRWANALKLLTEYGLRPVELTHLQVKKDNKTGQKYLWCSYEKKSGGGITKPRRLEPLPIENTDWKLMPLLDAGLLELPKLSAEGNGVAEQIRKYLERRKAWASLKAKVKARGEDLGTYSFRHSYSVRGHQKGIDSGSVADAMGHTLECHLRAYPWATSETTQTAFDRARSSTLLNSP
;
A
#
# COMPACT_ATOMS: atom_id res chain seq x y z
N PRO A 1 -1.32 37.73 -17.59
CA PRO A 1 -2.35 37.01 -16.83
C PRO A 1 -3.21 36.19 -17.77
N PRO A 2 -3.69 35.01 -17.36
CA PRO A 2 -4.55 34.17 -18.19
C PRO A 2 -5.87 34.91 -18.47
N THR A 3 -6.32 34.84 -19.69
CA THR A 3 -7.57 35.52 -20.16
C THR A 3 -8.74 34.54 -20.26
N THR A 4 -8.46 33.24 -20.30
CA THR A 4 -9.47 32.19 -20.38
C THR A 4 -9.24 31.10 -19.30
N PRO A 5 -10.29 30.31 -18.97
CA PRO A 5 -10.14 29.15 -18.10
C PRO A 5 -9.11 28.13 -18.62
N ALA A 6 -9.03 27.95 -19.93
CA ALA A 6 -8.08 27.07 -20.58
C ALA A 6 -6.64 27.56 -20.35
N ASP A 7 -6.37 28.84 -20.56
CA ASP A 7 -5.04 29.43 -20.32
C ASP A 7 -4.61 29.29 -18.87
N LEU A 8 -5.55 29.53 -17.93
CA LEU A 8 -5.27 29.35 -16.50
C LEU A 8 -4.90 27.91 -16.17
N ILE A 9 -5.64 26.94 -16.72
CA ILE A 9 -5.36 25.53 -16.52
C ILE A 9 -3.98 25.20 -17.06
N GLU A 10 -3.65 25.55 -18.29
CA GLU A 10 -2.35 25.27 -18.91
C GLU A 10 -1.19 25.91 -18.13
N LEU A 11 -1.34 27.15 -17.72
CA LEU A 11 -0.34 27.83 -16.89
C LEU A 11 -0.08 27.08 -15.59
N CYS A 12 -1.14 26.60 -14.91
CA CYS A 12 -1.04 25.91 -13.63
C CYS A 12 -0.50 24.49 -13.73
N ILE A 13 -0.61 23.83 -14.91
CA ILE A 13 -0.21 22.42 -15.06
C ILE A 13 1.06 22.23 -15.89
N LYS A 14 1.67 23.30 -16.41
CA LYS A 14 2.82 23.26 -17.32
C LYS A 14 3.99 22.41 -16.84
N ASP A 15 4.27 22.40 -15.53
CA ASP A 15 5.42 21.70 -14.95
C ASP A 15 5.18 20.19 -14.76
N TRP A 16 3.97 19.70 -15.00
CA TRP A 16 3.67 18.27 -14.85
C TRP A 16 3.56 17.55 -16.19
N LYS A 17 4.24 16.41 -16.27
CA LYS A 17 4.27 15.57 -17.47
C LYS A 17 2.86 15.28 -17.98
N PRO A 18 2.60 15.43 -19.29
CA PRO A 18 1.34 15.03 -19.92
C PRO A 18 0.95 13.59 -19.58
N GLY A 19 -0.33 13.35 -19.30
CA GLY A 19 -0.87 12.05 -18.95
C GLY A 19 -0.46 11.50 -17.58
N SER A 20 0.32 12.24 -16.78
CA SER A 20 0.67 11.83 -15.42
C SER A 20 -0.54 11.90 -14.48
N ALA A 21 -0.55 11.04 -13.45
CA ALA A 21 -1.60 11.05 -12.41
C ALA A 21 -1.68 12.39 -11.67
N THR A 22 -0.53 13.05 -11.48
CA THR A 22 -0.47 14.39 -10.86
C THR A 22 -1.11 15.44 -11.74
N ARG A 23 -0.76 15.49 -13.04
CA ARG A 23 -1.37 16.42 -14.00
C ARG A 23 -2.89 16.21 -14.05
N LYS A 24 -3.36 14.96 -14.19
CA LYS A 24 -4.80 14.64 -14.17
C LYS A 24 -5.50 15.14 -12.90
N ARG A 25 -4.91 14.89 -11.73
CA ARG A 25 -5.49 15.34 -10.45
C ARG A 25 -5.55 16.87 -10.37
N ARG A 26 -4.47 17.57 -10.75
CA ARG A 26 -4.42 19.04 -10.71
C ARG A 26 -5.40 19.66 -11.68
N THR A 27 -5.48 19.16 -12.92
CA THR A 27 -6.49 19.60 -13.90
C THR A 27 -7.90 19.45 -13.33
N ASN A 28 -8.23 18.29 -12.76
CA ASN A 28 -9.56 18.07 -12.19
C ASN A 28 -9.86 19.01 -11.02
N SER A 29 -8.89 19.23 -10.11
CA SER A 29 -9.06 20.15 -8.97
C SER A 29 -9.25 21.59 -9.43
N LEU A 30 -8.52 22.05 -10.45
CA LEU A 30 -8.70 23.37 -11.03
C LEU A 30 -10.08 23.53 -11.70
N CYS A 31 -10.51 22.52 -12.46
CA CYS A 31 -11.84 22.54 -13.05
C CYS A 31 -12.95 22.62 -11.99
N GLN A 32 -12.84 21.83 -10.93
CA GLN A 32 -13.79 21.88 -9.81
C GLN A 32 -13.78 23.25 -9.11
N PHE A 33 -12.61 23.85 -8.93
CA PHE A 33 -12.49 25.20 -8.35
C PHE A 33 -13.16 26.23 -9.26
N LEU A 34 -12.93 26.22 -10.56
CA LEU A 34 -13.59 27.12 -11.50
C LEU A 34 -15.11 26.94 -11.54
N GLU A 35 -15.58 25.68 -11.54
CA GLU A 35 -17.02 25.39 -11.40
C GLU A 35 -17.60 25.98 -10.11
N TYR A 36 -16.90 25.82 -8.99
CA TYR A 36 -17.29 26.41 -7.71
C TYR A 36 -17.36 27.94 -7.78
N CYS A 37 -16.32 28.60 -8.34
CA CYS A 37 -16.31 30.05 -8.47
C CYS A 37 -17.52 30.58 -9.27
N VAL A 38 -17.87 29.92 -10.38
CA VAL A 38 -19.00 30.34 -11.20
C VAL A 38 -20.34 30.04 -10.54
N THR A 39 -20.48 28.85 -9.91
CA THR A 39 -21.77 28.40 -9.39
C THR A 39 -22.08 28.91 -7.98
N ARG A 40 -21.07 29.32 -7.21
CA ARG A 40 -21.23 29.70 -5.80
C ARG A 40 -20.72 31.11 -5.47
N GLU A 41 -19.73 31.59 -6.19
CA GLU A 41 -19.06 32.85 -5.91
C GLU A 41 -19.37 33.90 -6.99
N ASN A 42 -20.38 33.71 -7.83
CA ASN A 42 -20.85 34.64 -8.87
C ASN A 42 -19.75 35.07 -9.87
N ALA A 43 -18.74 34.24 -10.11
CA ALA A 43 -17.77 34.50 -11.16
C ALA A 43 -18.47 34.45 -12.53
N PRO A 44 -17.98 35.21 -13.55
CA PRO A 44 -18.59 35.20 -14.88
C PRO A 44 -18.69 33.77 -15.48
N VAL A 45 -19.81 33.44 -16.14
CA VAL A 45 -20.06 32.14 -16.78
C VAL A 45 -18.96 31.78 -17.79
N SER A 46 -18.31 32.79 -18.40
CA SER A 46 -17.15 32.60 -19.29
C SER A 46 -15.96 31.89 -18.63
N TRP A 47 -15.92 31.83 -17.28
CA TRP A 47 -14.90 31.12 -16.51
C TRP A 47 -15.28 29.65 -16.19
N LEU A 48 -16.37 29.13 -16.74
CA LEU A 48 -16.63 27.69 -16.65
C LEU A 48 -15.48 26.89 -17.32
N PRO A 49 -15.01 25.82 -16.68
CA PRO A 49 -13.93 25.03 -17.22
C PRO A 49 -14.34 24.32 -18.52
N PRO A 50 -13.37 24.01 -19.40
CA PRO A 50 -13.65 23.29 -20.63
C PRO A 50 -14.26 21.90 -20.33
N LYS A 51 -15.25 21.51 -21.14
CA LYS A 51 -15.92 20.20 -21.00
C LYS A 51 -14.94 19.04 -21.25
N ASP A 52 -14.07 19.15 -22.24
CA ASP A 52 -13.05 18.13 -22.50
C ASP A 52 -11.74 18.41 -21.75
N ARG A 53 -11.66 17.86 -20.55
CA ARG A 53 -10.46 17.94 -19.70
C ARG A 53 -9.30 17.09 -20.22
N LYS A 54 -9.53 16.15 -21.15
CA LYS A 54 -8.50 15.23 -21.65
C LYS A 54 -7.43 15.95 -22.44
N ILE A 55 -7.79 17.02 -23.13
CA ILE A 55 -6.86 17.87 -23.89
C ILE A 55 -5.76 18.40 -22.96
N HIS A 56 -6.15 18.96 -21.81
CA HIS A 56 -5.23 19.52 -20.81
C HIS A 56 -4.45 18.44 -20.07
N ILE A 57 -5.08 17.31 -19.78
CA ILE A 57 -4.40 16.17 -19.11
C ILE A 57 -3.31 15.61 -20.02
N GLY A 58 -3.56 15.53 -21.31
CA GLY A 58 -2.65 14.94 -22.29
C GLY A 58 -2.61 13.42 -22.23
N ARG A 59 -1.94 12.82 -23.20
CA ARG A 59 -1.77 11.37 -23.30
C ARG A 59 -0.53 10.94 -22.50
N LYS A 60 -0.63 9.79 -21.83
CA LYS A 60 0.51 9.15 -21.21
C LYS A 60 1.43 8.60 -22.31
N ALA A 61 2.72 8.93 -22.25
CA ALA A 61 3.69 8.36 -23.19
C ALA A 61 3.66 6.82 -23.09
N ALA A 62 3.63 6.15 -24.24
CA ALA A 62 3.45 4.70 -24.35
C ALA A 62 4.45 3.89 -23.49
N ASN A 63 5.66 4.41 -23.28
CA ASN A 63 6.74 3.75 -22.54
C ASN A 63 6.89 4.19 -21.08
N THR A 64 5.95 4.95 -20.52
CA THR A 64 6.02 5.26 -19.09
C THR A 64 5.52 4.06 -18.30
N LYS A 65 6.38 3.08 -18.07
CA LYS A 65 6.15 2.04 -17.05
C LYS A 65 5.90 2.77 -15.74
N SER A 66 4.71 2.56 -15.16
CA SER A 66 4.49 2.97 -13.77
C SER A 66 5.54 2.25 -12.95
N GLN A 67 6.42 2.99 -12.26
CA GLN A 67 7.34 2.39 -11.31
C GLN A 67 6.48 1.83 -10.16
N LYS A 68 6.08 0.57 -10.30
CA LYS A 68 5.41 -0.15 -9.23
C LYS A 68 6.43 -0.37 -8.12
N LYS A 69 6.02 -0.18 -6.88
CA LYS A 69 6.85 -0.57 -5.74
C LYS A 69 7.01 -2.08 -5.76
N HIS A 70 8.25 -2.53 -5.60
CA HIS A 70 8.60 -3.95 -5.64
C HIS A 70 8.45 -4.58 -4.25
N PRO A 71 8.07 -5.85 -4.15
CA PRO A 71 8.18 -6.58 -2.88
C PRO A 71 9.65 -6.71 -2.48
N ILE A 72 9.89 -6.77 -1.19
CA ILE A 72 11.19 -7.08 -0.58
C ILE A 72 11.18 -8.57 -0.27
N THR A 73 12.29 -9.26 -0.51
CA THR A 73 12.41 -10.69 -0.14
C THR A 73 12.43 -10.84 1.38
N ASP A 74 12.00 -12.00 1.87
CA ASP A 74 11.96 -12.28 3.31
C ASP A 74 13.35 -12.13 3.95
N GLN A 75 14.41 -12.59 3.29
CA GLN A 75 15.78 -12.43 3.76
C GLN A 75 16.23 -10.96 3.81
N GLU A 76 15.87 -10.16 2.81
CA GLU A 76 16.17 -8.71 2.80
C GLU A 76 15.44 -7.99 3.94
N ILE A 77 14.21 -8.41 4.27
CA ILE A 77 13.46 -7.88 5.40
C ILE A 77 14.15 -8.23 6.72
N LEU A 78 14.55 -9.50 6.90
CA LEU A 78 15.23 -9.95 8.12
C LEU A 78 16.53 -9.18 8.35
N ASN A 79 17.37 -9.05 7.32
CA ASN A 79 18.62 -8.31 7.39
C ASN A 79 18.39 -6.83 7.74
N LEU A 80 17.36 -6.21 7.17
CA LEU A 80 17.01 -4.82 7.49
C LEU A 80 16.53 -4.67 8.94
N ILE A 81 15.72 -5.59 9.44
CA ILE A 81 15.21 -5.59 10.82
C ILE A 81 16.37 -5.77 11.80
N GLU A 82 17.29 -6.67 11.52
CA GLU A 82 18.48 -6.91 12.33
C GLU A 82 19.35 -5.64 12.42
N ASP A 83 19.66 -5.00 11.29
CA ASP A 83 20.40 -3.73 11.24
C ASP A 83 19.73 -2.63 12.10
N LEU A 84 18.40 -2.54 12.06
CA LEU A 84 17.65 -1.55 12.83
C LEU A 84 17.67 -1.82 14.33
N GLN A 85 17.68 -3.07 14.76
CA GLN A 85 17.65 -3.45 16.18
C GLN A 85 18.94 -3.12 16.93
N THR A 86 20.04 -2.84 16.24
CA THR A 86 21.32 -2.46 16.84
C THR A 86 21.28 -1.09 17.54
N THR A 87 20.25 -0.29 17.35
CA THR A 87 20.11 1.05 17.95
C THR A 87 18.87 1.14 18.86
N GLY A 88 18.96 1.87 19.99
CA GLY A 88 17.88 1.95 20.97
C GLY A 88 16.52 2.44 20.43
N THR A 89 16.52 3.42 19.49
CA THR A 89 15.28 3.84 18.81
C THR A 89 14.93 2.94 17.64
N GLY A 90 15.86 2.16 17.15
CA GLY A 90 15.70 1.27 16.02
C GLY A 90 14.75 0.10 16.29
N SER A 91 14.77 -0.43 17.51
CA SER A 91 13.84 -1.49 17.95
C SER A 91 12.38 -1.13 17.71
N ARG A 92 11.97 0.10 18.01
CA ARG A 92 10.59 0.57 17.80
C ARG A 92 10.21 0.58 16.32
N TRP A 93 11.13 1.03 15.47
CA TRP A 93 10.92 1.03 14.03
C TRP A 93 10.96 -0.38 13.44
N ALA A 94 11.84 -1.24 13.94
CA ALA A 94 11.85 -2.65 13.60
C ALA A 94 10.50 -3.31 13.91
N ASN A 95 9.89 -3.03 15.09
CA ASN A 95 8.57 -3.53 15.45
C ASN A 95 7.47 -3.03 14.50
N ALA A 96 7.53 -1.76 14.09
CA ALA A 96 6.59 -1.24 13.08
C ALA A 96 6.74 -1.98 11.73
N LEU A 97 7.97 -2.24 11.28
CA LEU A 97 8.21 -2.97 10.03
C LEU A 97 7.80 -4.45 10.14
N LYS A 98 8.02 -5.10 11.29
CA LYS A 98 7.54 -6.46 11.56
C LYS A 98 6.02 -6.55 11.41
N LEU A 99 5.27 -5.61 12.00
CA LEU A 99 3.82 -5.53 11.86
C LEU A 99 3.38 -5.33 10.40
N LEU A 100 4.02 -4.41 9.67
CA LEU A 100 3.73 -4.21 8.23
C LEU A 100 3.96 -5.49 7.42
N THR A 101 5.01 -6.23 7.76
CA THR A 101 5.42 -7.45 7.07
C THR A 101 4.50 -8.63 7.37
N GLU A 102 4.24 -8.89 8.66
CA GLU A 102 3.52 -10.08 9.10
C GLU A 102 2.02 -10.00 8.86
N TYR A 103 1.45 -8.79 8.91
CA TYR A 103 0.01 -8.59 8.74
C TYR A 103 -0.36 -7.87 7.42
N GLY A 104 0.60 -7.59 6.57
CA GLY A 104 0.35 -6.93 5.28
C GLY A 104 -0.30 -5.55 5.41
N LEU A 105 0.00 -4.78 6.46
CA LEU A 105 -0.67 -3.53 6.78
C LEU A 105 -0.32 -2.40 5.82
N ARG A 106 -1.26 -1.46 5.65
CA ARG A 106 -0.91 -0.11 5.18
C ARG A 106 -0.19 0.63 6.30
N PRO A 107 0.77 1.51 6.02
CA PRO A 107 1.45 2.28 7.08
C PRO A 107 0.50 2.96 8.07
N VAL A 108 -0.58 3.58 7.59
CA VAL A 108 -1.58 4.25 8.44
C VAL A 108 -2.32 3.29 9.38
N GLU A 109 -2.43 2.02 9.03
CA GLU A 109 -3.14 1.02 9.84
C GLU A 109 -2.41 0.71 11.15
N LEU A 110 -1.10 1.02 11.25
CA LEU A 110 -0.32 0.88 12.50
C LEU A 110 -0.91 1.70 13.67
N THR A 111 -1.60 2.80 13.39
CA THR A 111 -2.26 3.63 14.42
C THR A 111 -3.68 3.19 14.75
N HIS A 112 -4.16 2.10 14.15
CA HIS A 112 -5.55 1.62 14.27
C HIS A 112 -5.61 0.15 14.71
N LEU A 113 -4.56 -0.33 15.37
CA LEU A 113 -4.49 -1.71 15.84
C LEU A 113 -5.16 -1.85 17.21
N GLN A 114 -5.91 -2.92 17.36
CA GLN A 114 -6.58 -3.31 18.60
C GLN A 114 -6.45 -4.82 18.79
N VAL A 115 -6.30 -5.27 20.03
CA VAL A 115 -6.45 -6.69 20.35
C VAL A 115 -7.92 -6.94 20.72
N LYS A 116 -8.53 -7.92 20.07
CA LYS A 116 -9.88 -8.38 20.37
C LYS A 116 -9.88 -9.85 20.76
N LYS A 117 -10.94 -10.27 21.44
CA LYS A 117 -11.19 -11.66 21.82
C LYS A 117 -12.36 -12.20 21.01
N ASP A 118 -12.20 -13.36 20.44
CA ASP A 118 -13.29 -14.09 19.80
C ASP A 118 -14.26 -14.64 20.85
N ASN A 119 -15.52 -14.31 20.72
CA ASN A 119 -16.53 -14.67 21.71
C ASN A 119 -16.84 -16.19 21.76
N LYS A 120 -16.55 -16.91 20.65
CA LYS A 120 -16.83 -18.35 20.56
C LYS A 120 -15.63 -19.18 21.04
N THR A 121 -14.44 -18.81 20.60
CA THR A 121 -13.23 -19.59 20.86
C THR A 121 -12.43 -19.09 22.05
N GLY A 122 -12.68 -17.86 22.50
CA GLY A 122 -11.89 -17.19 23.53
C GLY A 122 -10.49 -16.75 23.07
N GLN A 123 -10.12 -17.04 21.83
CA GLN A 123 -8.81 -16.69 21.30
C GLN A 123 -8.69 -15.18 21.02
N LYS A 124 -7.52 -14.62 21.33
CA LYS A 124 -7.19 -13.24 20.97
C LYS A 124 -6.67 -13.13 19.56
N TYR A 125 -6.97 -11.99 18.90
CA TYR A 125 -6.53 -11.68 17.56
C TYR A 125 -6.34 -10.18 17.38
N LEU A 126 -5.55 -9.78 16.37
CA LEU A 126 -5.41 -8.39 15.98
C LEU A 126 -6.59 -7.96 15.11
N TRP A 127 -7.09 -6.77 15.39
CA TRP A 127 -8.14 -6.10 14.65
C TRP A 127 -7.64 -4.75 14.15
N CYS A 128 -7.88 -4.43 12.89
CA CYS A 128 -7.66 -3.11 12.33
C CYS A 128 -8.97 -2.36 12.24
N SER A 129 -9.08 -1.24 12.98
CA SER A 129 -10.27 -0.38 12.98
C SER A 129 -10.24 0.69 11.89
N TYR A 130 -9.22 0.72 11.04
CA TYR A 130 -9.06 1.73 9.99
C TYR A 130 -10.13 1.61 8.91
N GLU A 131 -10.81 2.73 8.63
CA GLU A 131 -11.74 2.89 7.51
C GLU A 131 -11.20 3.89 6.49
N LYS A 132 -11.10 3.48 5.24
CA LYS A 132 -10.75 4.37 4.14
C LYS A 132 -12.01 4.76 3.37
N LYS A 133 -12.34 6.05 3.36
CA LYS A 133 -13.53 6.61 2.71
C LYS A 133 -13.19 7.40 1.43
N SER A 134 -12.23 6.98 0.61
CA SER A 134 -11.83 7.77 -0.56
C SER A 134 -11.58 6.92 -1.81
N GLY A 135 -11.92 7.47 -2.97
CA GLY A 135 -11.46 6.96 -4.26
C GLY A 135 -12.16 5.71 -4.78
N GLY A 136 -13.46 5.54 -4.50
CA GLY A 136 -14.27 4.49 -5.14
C GLY A 136 -14.31 3.14 -4.42
N GLY A 137 -13.76 3.05 -3.20
CA GLY A 137 -13.86 1.85 -2.38
C GLY A 137 -13.73 2.14 -0.89
N ILE A 138 -14.53 1.48 -0.08
CA ILE A 138 -14.45 1.55 1.39
C ILE A 138 -13.60 0.37 1.86
N THR A 139 -12.49 0.64 2.55
CA THR A 139 -11.83 -0.41 3.33
C THR A 139 -12.56 -0.51 4.66
N LYS A 140 -13.14 -1.67 4.94
CA LYS A 140 -13.82 -1.92 6.22
C LYS A 140 -12.82 -2.31 7.30
N PRO A 141 -13.14 -2.07 8.59
CA PRO A 141 -12.44 -2.69 9.71
C PRO A 141 -12.43 -4.22 9.55
N ARG A 142 -11.31 -4.86 9.93
CA ARG A 142 -11.14 -6.30 9.70
C ARG A 142 -10.27 -6.98 10.74
N ARG A 143 -10.48 -8.27 10.89
CA ARG A 143 -9.51 -9.16 11.55
C ARG A 143 -8.24 -9.20 10.71
N LEU A 144 -7.11 -9.23 11.36
CA LEU A 144 -5.80 -9.33 10.73
C LEU A 144 -5.30 -10.78 10.84
N GLU A 145 -4.90 -11.31 9.69
CA GLU A 145 -4.39 -12.67 9.60
C GLU A 145 -2.85 -12.62 9.53
N PRO A 146 -2.12 -13.18 10.51
CA PRO A 146 -0.67 -13.19 10.51
C PRO A 146 -0.14 -14.16 9.44
N LEU A 147 0.88 -13.71 8.72
CA LEU A 147 1.62 -14.55 7.79
C LEU A 147 3.12 -14.34 8.04
N PRO A 148 3.68 -15.01 9.05
CA PRO A 148 5.07 -14.82 9.45
C PRO A 148 6.05 -15.24 8.35
N ILE A 149 7.23 -14.64 8.39
CA ILE A 149 8.39 -15.12 7.64
C ILE A 149 8.77 -16.50 8.20
N GLU A 150 9.20 -17.39 7.32
CA GLU A 150 9.61 -18.74 7.72
C GLU A 150 10.71 -18.70 8.80
N ASN A 151 10.62 -19.60 9.75
CA ASN A 151 11.52 -19.68 10.91
C ASN A 151 11.55 -18.43 11.81
N THR A 152 10.54 -17.55 11.71
CA THR A 152 10.40 -16.42 12.64
C THR A 152 9.19 -16.60 13.56
N ASP A 153 9.34 -16.13 14.80
CA ASP A 153 8.25 -16.02 15.77
C ASP A 153 8.42 -14.73 16.57
N TRP A 154 7.89 -13.64 16.01
CA TRP A 154 8.04 -12.31 16.60
C TRP A 154 7.09 -12.03 17.76
N LYS A 155 6.12 -12.93 18.01
CA LYS A 155 5.12 -12.80 19.09
C LYS A 155 4.40 -11.43 19.10
N LEU A 156 4.18 -10.83 17.92
CA LEU A 156 3.72 -9.44 17.80
C LEU A 156 2.38 -9.19 18.52
N MET A 157 1.40 -10.07 18.31
CA MET A 157 0.09 -9.92 18.92
C MET A 157 0.16 -10.09 20.47
N PRO A 158 0.78 -11.14 21.05
CA PRO A 158 0.96 -11.25 22.49
C PRO A 158 1.71 -10.09 23.12
N LEU A 159 2.77 -9.59 22.47
CA LEU A 159 3.53 -8.44 22.96
C LEU A 159 2.72 -7.15 22.92
N LEU A 160 1.89 -6.95 21.88
CA LEU A 160 1.00 -5.79 21.79
C LEU A 160 -0.09 -5.85 22.88
N ASP A 161 -0.68 -7.03 23.10
CA ASP A 161 -1.70 -7.26 24.13
C ASP A 161 -1.17 -7.00 25.54
N ALA A 162 0.07 -7.37 25.79
CA ALA A 162 0.77 -7.12 27.06
C ALA A 162 1.29 -5.68 27.23
N GLY A 163 1.15 -4.81 26.20
CA GLY A 163 1.72 -3.47 26.21
C GLY A 163 3.25 -3.43 26.13
N LEU A 164 3.89 -4.53 25.72
CA LEU A 164 5.35 -4.67 25.64
C LEU A 164 5.90 -4.39 24.23
N LEU A 165 5.04 -4.28 23.22
CA LEU A 165 5.45 -3.94 21.86
C LEU A 165 5.57 -2.44 21.69
N GLU A 166 6.76 -1.92 21.90
CA GLU A 166 7.00 -0.49 21.69
C GLU A 166 7.00 -0.13 20.21
N LEU A 167 6.23 0.89 19.84
CA LEU A 167 6.20 1.48 18.50
C LEU A 167 6.75 2.91 18.53
N PRO A 168 7.26 3.43 17.39
CA PRO A 168 7.62 4.82 17.29
C PRO A 168 6.38 5.71 17.44
N LYS A 169 6.55 6.97 17.84
CA LYS A 169 5.46 7.95 17.81
C LYS A 169 5.03 8.17 16.35
N LEU A 170 3.84 7.69 16.01
CA LEU A 170 3.28 7.77 14.67
C LEU A 170 2.20 8.85 14.63
N SER A 171 2.12 9.60 13.52
CA SER A 171 1.03 10.53 13.28
C SER A 171 -0.24 9.76 12.95
N ALA A 172 -1.35 10.12 13.60
CA ALA A 172 -2.68 9.59 13.27
C ALA A 172 -3.28 10.22 12.00
N GLU A 173 -2.67 11.28 11.48
CA GLU A 173 -3.22 12.06 10.37
C GLU A 173 -2.75 11.53 9.01
N GLY A 174 -3.69 11.08 8.19
CA GLY A 174 -3.56 10.77 6.76
C GLY A 174 -2.30 9.97 6.38
N ASN A 175 -1.50 10.50 5.45
CA ASN A 175 -0.28 9.88 4.97
C ASN A 175 0.93 10.06 5.90
N GLY A 176 0.78 10.70 7.06
CA GLY A 176 1.87 11.03 7.98
C GLY A 176 2.71 9.82 8.39
N VAL A 177 2.07 8.69 8.69
CA VAL A 177 2.77 7.44 9.08
C VAL A 177 3.69 6.93 7.97
N ALA A 178 3.20 6.88 6.73
CA ALA A 178 4.01 6.43 5.59
C ALA A 178 5.24 7.32 5.37
N GLU A 179 5.05 8.63 5.51
CA GLU A 179 6.12 9.61 5.37
C GLU A 179 7.15 9.51 6.51
N GLN A 180 6.69 9.28 7.75
CA GLN A 180 7.57 9.08 8.90
C GLN A 180 8.44 7.82 8.72
N ILE A 181 7.86 6.70 8.31
CA ILE A 181 8.60 5.47 8.00
C ILE A 181 9.59 5.72 6.87
N ARG A 182 9.15 6.39 5.78
CA ARG A 182 10.03 6.74 4.66
C ARG A 182 11.23 7.55 5.11
N LYS A 183 11.01 8.66 5.84
CA LYS A 183 12.08 9.54 6.34
C LYS A 183 13.03 8.80 7.30
N TYR A 184 12.51 7.89 8.12
CA TYR A 184 13.35 7.10 8.99
C TYR A 184 14.25 6.15 8.19
N LEU A 185 13.68 5.39 7.25
CA LEU A 185 14.40 4.43 6.43
C LEU A 185 15.45 5.11 5.53
N GLU A 186 15.15 6.27 4.95
CA GLU A 186 16.07 7.01 4.08
C GLU A 186 17.36 7.47 4.77
N ARG A 187 17.36 7.51 6.10
CA ARG A 187 18.54 7.81 6.91
C ARG A 187 19.39 6.56 7.25
N ARG A 188 18.97 5.37 6.80
CA ARG A 188 19.64 4.10 7.12
C ARG A 188 20.45 3.60 5.95
N LYS A 189 21.73 3.26 6.22
CA LYS A 189 22.65 2.74 5.19
C LYS A 189 22.14 1.45 4.58
N ALA A 190 21.61 0.52 5.41
CA ALA A 190 21.01 -0.74 4.93
C ALA A 190 19.87 -0.50 3.94
N TRP A 191 18.97 0.46 4.22
CA TRP A 191 17.89 0.82 3.31
C TRP A 191 18.39 1.44 2.00
N ALA A 192 19.37 2.35 2.08
CA ALA A 192 19.98 2.96 0.89
C ALA A 192 20.64 1.90 -0.01
N SER A 193 21.39 0.97 0.60
CA SER A 193 22.02 -0.16 -0.10
C SER A 193 20.97 -1.06 -0.78
N LEU A 194 19.90 -1.42 -0.07
CA LEU A 194 18.80 -2.21 -0.60
C LEU A 194 18.10 -1.49 -1.77
N LYS A 195 17.79 -0.19 -1.62
CA LYS A 195 17.23 0.62 -2.72
C LYS A 195 18.14 0.65 -3.95
N ALA A 196 19.44 0.76 -3.78
CA ALA A 196 20.40 0.75 -4.89
C ALA A 196 20.36 -0.59 -5.65
N LYS A 197 20.36 -1.72 -4.92
CA LYS A 197 20.23 -3.08 -5.51
C LYS A 197 18.95 -3.23 -6.32
N VAL A 198 17.83 -2.81 -5.75
CA VAL A 198 16.51 -2.92 -6.41
C VAL A 198 16.43 -1.99 -7.62
N LYS A 199 16.96 -0.77 -7.51
CA LYS A 199 17.02 0.18 -8.63
C LYS A 199 17.87 -0.34 -9.79
N ALA A 200 18.96 -1.05 -9.52
CA ALA A 200 19.79 -1.68 -10.55
C ALA A 200 19.02 -2.73 -11.37
N ARG A 201 17.98 -3.33 -10.80
CA ARG A 201 17.04 -4.25 -11.48
C ARG A 201 15.89 -3.53 -12.20
N GLY A 202 15.88 -2.19 -12.22
CA GLY A 202 14.81 -1.39 -12.81
C GLY A 202 13.54 -1.28 -11.95
N GLU A 203 13.65 -1.58 -10.68
CA GLU A 203 12.56 -1.64 -9.71
C GLU A 203 12.65 -0.50 -8.69
N ASP A 204 11.60 -0.29 -7.89
CA ASP A 204 11.59 0.78 -6.88
C ASP A 204 11.00 0.28 -5.55
N LEU A 205 11.58 0.74 -4.43
CA LEU A 205 11.15 0.42 -3.08
C LEU A 205 10.44 1.59 -2.40
N GLY A 206 9.57 1.24 -1.48
CA GLY A 206 8.87 2.19 -0.61
C GLY A 206 8.27 1.50 0.60
N THR A 207 7.58 2.26 1.44
CA THR A 207 6.91 1.73 2.64
C THR A 207 5.85 0.65 2.32
N TYR A 208 5.28 0.68 1.12
CA TYR A 208 4.34 -0.35 0.67
C TYR A 208 5.00 -1.67 0.25
N SER A 209 6.32 -1.69 0.06
CA SER A 209 7.05 -2.90 -0.33
C SER A 209 6.90 -4.03 0.69
N PHE A 210 6.84 -3.71 2.00
CA PHE A 210 6.58 -4.69 3.06
C PHE A 210 5.20 -5.35 2.90
N ARG A 211 4.18 -4.56 2.60
CA ARG A 211 2.84 -5.08 2.31
C ARG A 211 2.79 -5.91 1.02
N HIS A 212 3.56 -5.54 0.01
CA HIS A 212 3.69 -6.35 -1.21
C HIS A 212 4.33 -7.71 -0.92
N SER A 213 5.31 -7.76 -0.01
CA SER A 213 5.94 -9.02 0.40
C SER A 213 4.95 -9.97 1.12
N TYR A 214 4.02 -9.44 1.92
CA TYR A 214 2.94 -10.24 2.49
C TYR A 214 2.10 -10.91 1.40
N SER A 215 1.71 -10.15 0.36
CA SER A 215 0.95 -10.70 -0.77
C SER A 215 1.73 -11.80 -1.50
N VAL A 216 3.03 -11.57 -1.79
CA VAL A 216 3.90 -12.59 -2.42
C VAL A 216 3.92 -13.86 -1.59
N ARG A 217 4.19 -13.73 -0.29
CA ARG A 217 4.27 -14.85 0.64
C ARG A 217 2.94 -15.61 0.73
N GLY A 218 1.80 -14.90 0.73
CA GLY A 218 0.47 -15.51 0.70
C GLY A 218 0.28 -16.41 -0.53
N HIS A 219 0.62 -15.90 -1.71
CA HIS A 219 0.52 -16.67 -2.95
C HIS A 219 1.51 -17.84 -3.01
N GLN A 220 2.75 -17.65 -2.57
CA GLN A 220 3.75 -18.72 -2.48
C GLN A 220 3.29 -19.87 -1.55
N LYS A 221 2.55 -19.53 -0.48
CA LYS A 221 1.94 -20.53 0.42
C LYS A 221 0.62 -21.10 -0.12
N GLY A 222 0.19 -20.70 -1.32
CA GLY A 222 -1.00 -21.21 -1.99
C GLY A 222 -2.31 -20.70 -1.41
N ILE A 223 -2.31 -19.58 -0.70
CA ILE A 223 -3.54 -18.92 -0.25
C ILE A 223 -4.20 -18.28 -1.49
N ASP A 224 -5.50 -18.48 -1.66
CA ASP A 224 -6.25 -17.93 -2.78
C ASP A 224 -6.25 -16.40 -2.78
N SER A 225 -6.34 -15.82 -3.98
CA SER A 225 -6.25 -14.37 -4.16
C SER A 225 -7.36 -13.59 -3.46
N GLY A 226 -8.54 -14.18 -3.26
CA GLY A 226 -9.66 -13.57 -2.53
C GLY A 226 -9.33 -13.45 -1.05
N SER A 227 -8.88 -14.53 -0.43
CA SER A 227 -8.48 -14.56 0.99
C SER A 227 -7.32 -13.61 1.26
N VAL A 228 -6.29 -13.56 0.37
CA VAL A 228 -5.19 -12.59 0.52
C VAL A 228 -5.69 -11.16 0.38
N ALA A 229 -6.61 -10.89 -0.57
CA ALA A 229 -7.19 -9.58 -0.76
C ALA A 229 -7.96 -9.12 0.49
N ASP A 230 -8.81 -9.98 1.05
CA ASP A 230 -9.60 -9.72 2.25
C ASP A 230 -8.69 -9.47 3.46
N ALA A 231 -7.70 -10.31 3.70
CA ALA A 231 -6.71 -10.12 4.76
C ALA A 231 -6.00 -8.77 4.64
N MET A 232 -5.68 -8.35 3.41
CA MET A 232 -5.10 -7.04 3.12
C MET A 232 -6.13 -5.89 3.11
N GLY A 233 -7.43 -6.16 3.16
CA GLY A 233 -8.48 -5.13 3.17
C GLY A 233 -8.58 -4.35 1.85
N HIS A 234 -8.67 -5.05 0.73
CA HIS A 234 -9.03 -4.51 -0.59
C HIS A 234 -9.83 -5.54 -1.40
N THR A 235 -10.52 -5.06 -2.42
CA THR A 235 -11.30 -5.95 -3.28
C THR A 235 -10.38 -6.87 -4.10
N LEU A 236 -10.88 -8.05 -4.48
CA LEU A 236 -10.17 -8.97 -5.36
C LEU A 236 -9.71 -8.28 -6.66
N GLU A 237 -10.56 -7.45 -7.26
CA GLU A 237 -10.20 -6.68 -8.47
C GLU A 237 -9.00 -5.77 -8.24
N CYS A 238 -8.97 -5.05 -7.11
CA CYS A 238 -7.82 -4.23 -6.72
C CYS A 238 -6.57 -5.07 -6.52
N HIS A 239 -6.72 -6.25 -5.94
CA HIS A 239 -5.63 -7.18 -5.69
C HIS A 239 -5.02 -7.68 -7.00
N LEU A 240 -5.82 -8.25 -7.88
CA LEU A 240 -5.38 -8.78 -9.18
C LEU A 240 -4.76 -7.69 -10.08
N ARG A 241 -5.28 -6.47 -10.03
CA ARG A 241 -4.67 -5.32 -10.72
C ARG A 241 -3.29 -4.95 -10.17
N ALA A 242 -3.11 -5.04 -8.85
CA ALA A 242 -1.83 -4.76 -8.19
C ALA A 242 -0.81 -5.89 -8.38
N TYR A 243 -1.28 -7.14 -8.43
CA TYR A 243 -0.48 -8.36 -8.47
C TYR A 243 -0.86 -9.26 -9.66
N PRO A 244 -0.70 -8.81 -10.92
CA PRO A 244 -1.10 -9.58 -12.10
C PRO A 244 -0.32 -10.90 -12.27
N TRP A 245 0.86 -11.01 -11.68
CA TRP A 245 1.68 -12.23 -11.68
C TRP A 245 1.14 -13.31 -10.71
N ALA A 246 0.30 -12.94 -9.74
CA ALA A 246 -0.29 -13.89 -8.79
C ALA A 246 -1.23 -14.91 -9.44
N THR A 247 -1.60 -14.73 -10.69
CA THR A 247 -2.55 -15.58 -11.40
C THR A 247 -1.90 -16.65 -12.29
N SER A 248 -0.65 -16.48 -12.74
CA SER A 248 -0.06 -17.39 -13.73
C SER A 248 0.66 -18.59 -13.14
N GLU A 249 1.50 -18.41 -12.12
CA GLU A 249 2.18 -19.55 -11.46
C GLU A 249 1.28 -20.32 -10.50
N THR A 250 0.31 -19.65 -9.88
CA THR A 250 -0.62 -20.25 -8.93
C THR A 250 -1.65 -21.17 -9.59
N THR A 251 -2.03 -20.93 -10.85
CA THR A 251 -3.03 -21.77 -11.53
C THR A 251 -2.54 -23.19 -11.69
N GLN A 252 -1.37 -23.40 -12.25
CA GLN A 252 -0.81 -24.75 -12.42
C GLN A 252 -0.61 -25.45 -11.07
N THR A 253 0.01 -24.76 -10.11
CA THR A 253 0.22 -25.29 -8.75
C THR A 253 -1.08 -25.66 -8.05
N ALA A 254 -2.13 -24.85 -8.21
CA ALA A 254 -3.45 -25.12 -7.65
C ALA A 254 -4.07 -26.39 -8.26
N PHE A 255 -3.99 -26.56 -9.58
CA PHE A 255 -4.48 -27.75 -10.26
C PHE A 255 -3.66 -28.99 -9.92
N ASP A 256 -2.35 -28.90 -9.80
CA ASP A 256 -1.48 -30.00 -9.39
C ASP A 256 -1.78 -30.46 -7.95
N ARG A 257 -2.01 -29.50 -7.05
CA ARG A 257 -2.42 -29.78 -5.68
C ARG A 257 -3.81 -30.46 -5.61
N ALA A 258 -4.77 -29.99 -6.39
CA ALA A 258 -6.10 -30.59 -6.48
C ALA A 258 -6.02 -32.04 -7.00
N ARG A 259 -5.22 -32.29 -8.04
CA ARG A 259 -4.99 -33.66 -8.56
C ARG A 259 -4.33 -34.57 -7.54
N SER A 260 -3.31 -34.05 -6.82
CA SER A 260 -2.61 -34.83 -5.79
C SER A 260 -3.53 -35.19 -4.61
N SER A 261 -4.42 -34.29 -4.20
CA SER A 261 -5.39 -34.56 -3.13
C SER A 261 -6.44 -35.61 -3.54
N THR A 262 -6.81 -35.67 -4.81
CA THR A 262 -7.76 -36.64 -5.35
C THR A 262 -7.15 -38.05 -5.34
N LEU A 263 -5.84 -38.16 -5.63
CA LEU A 263 -5.12 -39.44 -5.63
C LEU A 263 -4.91 -40.01 -4.23
N LEU A 264 -4.83 -39.16 -3.20
CA LEU A 264 -4.68 -39.58 -1.79
C LEU A 264 -5.99 -40.02 -1.15
N ASN A 265 -7.14 -39.69 -1.73
CA ASN A 265 -8.49 -40.02 -1.24
C ASN A 265 -9.18 -41.11 -2.10
N SER A 266 -8.48 -41.76 -2.98
CA SER A 266 -8.99 -42.98 -3.69
C SER A 266 -8.83 -44.18 -2.75
N PRO A 267 -9.94 -44.94 -2.51
CA PRO A 267 -9.95 -46.09 -1.58
C PRO A 267 -9.03 -47.21 -2.03
#